data_e251fc022ffd046702774572ad4516e5
#
_entry.id   e251fc022ffd046702774572ad4516e5
#
_cell.length_a   1.000
_cell.length_b   1.000
_cell.length_c   1.000
_cell.angle_alpha   90.00
_cell.angle_beta   90.00
_cell.angle_gamma   90.00
#
_symmetry.space_group_name_H-M   'P 1'
#
loop_
_entity.id
_entity.type
_entity.pdbx_description
1 polymer ?
#
loop_
_entity_poly.entity_id
_entity_poly.type
_entity_poly.pdbx_seq_one_letter_code
_entity_poly.pdbx_strand_id
1 'polypeptide(L)'
;MPHIQIDINKDLKQDDKKMICKHVSETFSTVMKTGKDHIAISIREFSEHNLYLGQVTDSSSGVVLINIDLRAGRTNQQRDQLRIQLMEALSQITLIPVEGMYVTYTEHQGEDFHLSNRKLDNWRL
;
A
#
# COMPACT_ATOMS: atom_id res chain seq x y z
N MET A 1 4.66 8.60 7.48
CA MET A 1 3.29 9.05 7.73
C MET A 1 2.36 8.65 6.60
N PRO A 2 2.15 7.38 6.36
CA PRO A 2 1.14 6.94 5.42
C PRO A 2 0.04 6.15 6.10
N HIS A 3 -1.11 6.13 5.44
CA HIS A 3 -2.07 5.05 5.60
C HIS A 3 -2.15 4.32 4.27
N ILE A 4 -1.81 3.05 4.26
CA ILE A 4 -1.80 2.23 3.05
C ILE A 4 -2.98 1.29 3.13
N GLN A 5 -3.94 1.46 2.22
CA GLN A 5 -5.13 0.63 2.13
C GLN A 5 -4.97 -0.33 0.97
N ILE A 6 -5.13 -1.62 1.25
CA ILE A 6 -4.95 -2.67 0.27
C ILE A 6 -6.26 -3.45 0.17
N ASP A 7 -6.94 -3.30 -0.98
CA ASP A 7 -8.15 -4.05 -1.29
C ASP A 7 -7.77 -5.21 -2.20
N ILE A 8 -8.19 -6.42 -1.84
CA ILE A 8 -7.80 -7.62 -2.56
C ILE A 8 -8.99 -8.58 -2.65
N ASN A 9 -9.18 -9.17 -3.82
CA ASN A 9 -10.28 -10.11 -4.06
C ASN A 9 -9.80 -11.56 -4.15
N LYS A 10 -8.91 -11.92 -3.24
CA LYS A 10 -8.39 -13.28 -3.13
C LYS A 10 -8.27 -13.62 -1.64
N ASP A 11 -8.60 -14.85 -1.30
CA ASP A 11 -8.49 -15.29 0.09
C ASP A 11 -7.03 -15.35 0.51
N LEU A 12 -6.72 -14.78 1.66
CA LEU A 12 -5.39 -14.76 2.23
C LEU A 12 -5.36 -15.52 3.54
N LYS A 13 -4.26 -16.25 3.75
CA LYS A 13 -3.96 -16.85 5.04
C LYS A 13 -3.48 -15.77 6.00
N GLN A 14 -3.58 -16.04 7.30
CA GLN A 14 -3.11 -15.11 8.31
C GLN A 14 -1.62 -14.79 8.14
N ASP A 15 -0.80 -15.78 7.81
CA ASP A 15 0.63 -15.58 7.59
C ASP A 15 0.90 -14.69 6.38
N ASP A 16 0.08 -14.78 5.33
CA ASP A 16 0.20 -13.89 4.17
C ASP A 16 -0.05 -12.44 4.58
N LYS A 17 -1.06 -12.20 5.40
CA LYS A 17 -1.37 -10.85 5.88
C LYS A 17 -0.23 -10.29 6.72
N LYS A 18 0.37 -11.11 7.58
CA LYS A 18 1.54 -10.70 8.37
C LYS A 18 2.72 -10.36 7.48
N MET A 19 2.97 -11.16 6.44
CA MET A 19 4.04 -10.90 5.47
C MET A 19 3.80 -9.61 4.70
N ILE A 20 2.55 -9.35 4.29
CA ILE A 20 2.19 -8.11 3.61
C ILE A 20 2.52 -6.91 4.50
N CYS A 21 2.08 -6.91 5.74
CA CYS A 21 2.35 -5.82 6.67
C CYS A 21 3.85 -5.61 6.87
N LYS A 22 4.60 -6.70 7.03
CA LYS A 22 6.05 -6.63 7.21
C LYS A 22 6.74 -6.02 5.99
N HIS A 23 6.48 -6.58 4.80
CA HIS A 23 7.15 -6.13 3.58
C HIS A 23 6.72 -4.74 3.16
N VAL A 24 5.44 -4.40 3.28
CA VAL A 24 4.94 -3.08 2.91
C VAL A 24 5.53 -2.01 3.84
N SER A 25 5.55 -2.25 5.15
CA SER A 25 6.10 -1.28 6.09
C SER A 25 7.61 -1.11 5.91
N GLU A 26 8.35 -2.19 5.71
CA GLU A 26 9.79 -2.13 5.46
C GLU A 26 10.10 -1.39 4.16
N THR A 27 9.38 -1.68 3.10
CA THR A 27 9.55 -1.04 1.80
C THR A 27 9.29 0.46 1.89
N PHE A 28 8.18 0.83 2.51
CA PHE A 28 7.85 2.26 2.68
C PHE A 28 8.91 2.97 3.50
N SER A 29 9.33 2.38 4.60
CA SER A 29 10.34 2.95 5.48
C SER A 29 11.66 3.18 4.74
N THR A 30 12.09 2.22 3.95
CA THR A 30 13.34 2.29 3.18
C THR A 30 13.26 3.33 2.07
N VAL A 31 12.22 3.27 1.24
CA VAL A 31 12.09 4.16 0.08
C VAL A 31 11.88 5.60 0.52
N MET A 32 11.05 5.82 1.53
CA MET A 32 10.70 7.16 2.00
C MET A 32 11.63 7.67 3.11
N LYS A 33 12.57 6.84 3.55
CA LYS A 33 13.58 7.20 4.58
C LYS A 33 12.92 7.71 5.85
N THR A 34 12.02 6.89 6.41
CA THR A 34 11.24 7.26 7.59
C THR A 34 11.13 6.06 8.53
N GLY A 35 10.72 6.30 9.77
CA GLY A 35 10.47 5.22 10.72
C GLY A 35 9.22 4.42 10.38
N LYS A 36 8.98 3.35 11.13
CA LYS A 36 7.86 2.43 10.89
C LYS A 36 6.70 2.62 11.84
N ASP A 37 6.92 3.23 12.99
CA ASP A 37 5.95 3.30 14.09
C ASP A 37 4.68 4.06 13.74
N HIS A 38 4.72 4.88 12.69
CA HIS A 38 3.59 5.68 12.26
C HIS A 38 3.00 5.21 10.92
N ILE A 39 3.42 4.04 10.43
CA ILE A 39 2.87 3.47 9.20
C ILE A 39 1.64 2.64 9.54
N ALA A 40 0.50 3.02 8.96
CA ALA A 40 -0.75 2.28 9.12
C ALA A 40 -1.07 1.51 7.84
N ILE A 41 -1.45 0.25 7.99
CA ILE A 41 -1.81 -0.61 6.86
C ILE A 41 -3.14 -1.26 7.18
N SER A 42 -4.08 -1.18 6.25
CA SER A 42 -5.32 -1.95 6.32
C SER A 42 -5.41 -2.86 5.11
N ILE A 43 -5.86 -4.10 5.33
CA ILE A 43 -6.07 -5.09 4.30
C ILE A 43 -7.56 -5.44 4.32
N ARG A 44 -8.23 -5.22 3.18
CA ARG A 44 -9.65 -5.54 3.05
C ARG A 44 -9.81 -6.61 1.99
N GLU A 45 -10.45 -7.71 2.37
CA GLU A 45 -10.70 -8.85 1.49
C GLU A 45 -12.10 -8.74 0.89
N PHE A 46 -12.18 -8.99 -0.41
CA PHE A 46 -13.43 -8.93 -1.18
C PHE A 46 -13.63 -10.23 -1.94
N SER A 47 -14.88 -10.53 -2.28
CA SER A 47 -15.19 -11.62 -3.20
C SER A 47 -14.69 -11.28 -4.62
N GLU A 48 -14.49 -12.31 -5.43
CA GLU A 48 -13.85 -12.19 -6.76
C GLU A 48 -14.43 -11.05 -7.59
N HIS A 49 -15.75 -10.93 -7.64
CA HIS A 49 -16.41 -9.98 -8.53
C HIS A 49 -16.69 -8.60 -7.90
N ASN A 50 -16.21 -8.37 -6.67
CA ASN A 50 -16.40 -7.09 -5.99
C ASN A 50 -15.34 -6.06 -6.34
N LEU A 51 -14.23 -6.48 -6.95
CA LEU A 51 -13.20 -5.58 -7.48
C LEU A 51 -13.07 -5.79 -8.98
N TYR A 52 -12.79 -4.70 -9.67
CA TYR A 52 -12.65 -4.70 -11.12
C TYR A 52 -11.46 -3.82 -11.51
N LEU A 53 -10.63 -4.33 -12.40
CA LEU A 53 -9.57 -3.56 -13.04
C LEU A 53 -9.62 -3.86 -14.54
N GLY A 54 -9.79 -2.81 -15.34
CA GLY A 54 -10.17 -2.94 -16.76
C GLY A 54 -9.23 -3.77 -17.63
N GLN A 55 -7.93 -3.78 -17.32
CA GLN A 55 -6.98 -4.56 -18.12
C GLN A 55 -6.91 -6.05 -17.75
N VAL A 56 -7.58 -6.46 -16.68
CA VAL A 56 -7.59 -7.86 -16.27
C VAL A 56 -8.65 -8.61 -17.05
N THR A 57 -8.23 -9.60 -17.85
CA THR A 57 -9.14 -10.36 -18.70
C THR A 57 -9.66 -11.62 -18.03
N ASP A 58 -8.90 -12.18 -17.09
CA ASP A 58 -9.30 -13.36 -16.32
C ASP A 58 -9.54 -12.94 -14.87
N SER A 59 -10.81 -12.87 -14.47
CA SER A 59 -11.20 -12.42 -13.14
C SER A 59 -10.65 -13.33 -12.02
N SER A 60 -10.37 -14.60 -12.33
CA SER A 60 -9.83 -15.54 -11.36
C SER A 60 -8.37 -15.24 -11.00
N SER A 61 -7.67 -14.45 -11.80
CA SER A 61 -6.29 -14.06 -11.53
C SER A 61 -6.16 -13.16 -10.30
N GLY A 62 -7.22 -12.45 -9.95
CA GLY A 62 -7.25 -11.54 -8.81
C GLY A 62 -6.91 -10.10 -9.16
N VAL A 63 -7.33 -9.20 -8.28
CA VAL A 63 -7.12 -7.75 -8.40
C VAL A 63 -6.68 -7.21 -7.04
N VAL A 64 -5.71 -6.28 -7.06
CA VAL A 64 -5.28 -5.55 -5.87
C VAL A 64 -5.38 -4.07 -6.17
N LEU A 65 -6.18 -3.36 -5.39
CA LEU A 65 -6.29 -1.90 -5.47
C LEU A 65 -5.66 -1.30 -4.22
N ILE A 66 -4.68 -0.44 -4.41
CA ILE A 66 -3.90 0.13 -3.31
C ILE A 66 -4.07 1.65 -3.33
N ASN A 67 -4.49 2.21 -2.20
CA ASN A 67 -4.46 3.66 -2.01
C ASN A 67 -3.48 3.99 -0.89
N ILE A 68 -2.60 4.95 -1.17
CA ILE A 68 -1.59 5.39 -0.22
C ILE A 68 -1.83 6.85 0.09
N ASP A 69 -2.31 7.12 1.31
CA ASP A 69 -2.37 8.47 1.85
C ASP A 69 -1.01 8.79 2.44
N LEU A 70 -0.35 9.82 1.93
CA LEU A 70 0.98 10.17 2.40
C LEU A 70 1.14 11.68 2.50
N ARG A 71 2.13 12.08 3.28
CA ARG A 71 2.48 13.49 3.41
C ARG A 71 3.05 14.02 2.10
N ALA A 72 2.64 15.22 1.72
CA ALA A 72 3.18 15.94 0.57
C ALA A 72 4.70 16.15 0.71
N GLY A 73 5.38 16.19 -0.42
CA GLY A 73 6.82 16.43 -0.46
C GLY A 73 7.65 15.24 -0.91
N ARG A 74 7.03 14.09 -1.13
CA ARG A 74 7.75 12.94 -1.70
C ARG A 74 7.94 13.16 -3.20
N THR A 75 9.10 12.73 -3.70
CA THR A 75 9.44 12.90 -5.12
C THR A 75 8.69 11.88 -5.98
N ASN A 76 8.56 12.17 -7.27
CA ASN A 76 8.01 11.20 -8.22
C ASN A 76 8.86 9.94 -8.28
N GLN A 77 10.19 10.08 -8.15
CA GLN A 77 11.09 8.93 -8.13
C GLN A 77 10.80 8.02 -6.92
N GLN A 78 10.59 8.59 -5.75
CA GLN A 78 10.24 7.81 -4.56
C GLN A 78 8.90 7.09 -4.75
N ARG A 79 7.92 7.76 -5.33
CA ARG A 79 6.61 7.15 -5.61
C ARG A 79 6.74 5.99 -6.61
N ASP A 80 7.53 6.17 -7.67
CA ASP A 80 7.75 5.10 -8.65
C ASP A 80 8.45 3.90 -8.01
N GLN A 81 9.47 4.13 -7.21
CA GLN A 81 10.18 3.05 -6.52
C GLN A 81 9.28 2.31 -5.55
N LEU A 82 8.48 3.04 -4.79
CA LEU A 82 7.54 2.43 -3.86
C LEU A 82 6.55 1.53 -4.59
N ARG A 83 5.94 2.04 -5.66
CA ARG A 83 4.98 1.27 -6.46
C ARG A 83 5.60 -0.02 -6.98
N ILE A 84 6.78 0.08 -7.60
CA ILE A 84 7.45 -1.08 -8.19
C ILE A 84 7.71 -2.15 -7.11
N GLN A 85 8.27 -1.74 -5.99
CA GLN A 85 8.64 -2.69 -4.94
C GLN A 85 7.42 -3.26 -4.22
N LEU A 86 6.38 -2.45 -3.98
CA LEU A 86 5.15 -2.95 -3.38
C LEU A 86 4.45 -3.97 -4.28
N MET A 87 4.34 -3.67 -5.56
CA MET A 87 3.69 -4.58 -6.50
C MET A 87 4.44 -5.91 -6.62
N GLU A 88 5.77 -5.87 -6.66
CA GLU A 88 6.56 -7.08 -6.70
C GLU A 88 6.36 -7.93 -5.44
N ALA A 89 6.43 -7.31 -4.27
CA ALA A 89 6.25 -8.02 -3.01
C ALA A 89 4.86 -8.62 -2.89
N LEU A 90 3.83 -7.85 -3.23
CA LEU A 90 2.45 -8.31 -3.17
C LEU A 90 2.20 -9.44 -4.17
N SER A 91 2.79 -9.35 -5.37
CA SER A 91 2.64 -10.41 -6.36
C SER A 91 3.25 -11.73 -5.88
N GLN A 92 4.41 -11.67 -5.25
CA GLN A 92 5.06 -12.87 -4.70
C GLN A 92 4.25 -13.50 -3.57
N ILE A 93 3.68 -12.70 -2.71
CA ILE A 93 2.91 -13.19 -1.56
C ILE A 93 1.54 -13.73 -1.98
N THR A 94 0.83 -12.99 -2.84
CA THR A 94 -0.57 -13.28 -3.17
C THR A 94 -0.72 -14.13 -4.42
N LEU A 95 0.31 -14.22 -5.25
CA LEU A 95 0.31 -14.85 -6.57
C LEU A 95 -0.59 -14.14 -7.57
N ILE A 96 -1.02 -12.92 -7.26
CA ILE A 96 -1.74 -12.08 -8.21
C ILE A 96 -0.71 -11.39 -9.10
N PRO A 97 -0.88 -11.44 -10.44
CA PRO A 97 0.07 -10.78 -11.34
C PRO A 97 0.08 -9.27 -11.16
N VAL A 98 1.20 -8.63 -11.42
CA VAL A 98 1.34 -7.17 -11.33
C VAL A 98 0.32 -6.46 -12.25
N GLU A 99 -0.06 -7.09 -13.37
CA GLU A 99 -1.08 -6.57 -14.28
C GLU A 99 -2.45 -6.43 -13.63
N GLY A 100 -2.68 -7.11 -12.52
CA GLY A 100 -3.91 -7.01 -11.72
C GLY A 100 -3.83 -5.99 -10.59
N MET A 101 -2.82 -5.14 -10.59
CA MET A 101 -2.58 -4.21 -9.48
C MET A 101 -2.67 -2.76 -9.91
N TYR A 102 -3.18 -1.92 -9.00
CA TYR A 102 -3.37 -0.49 -9.22
C TYR A 102 -2.99 0.27 -7.94
N VAL A 103 -2.19 1.32 -8.08
CA VAL A 103 -1.77 2.16 -6.96
C VAL A 103 -2.16 3.60 -7.24
N THR A 104 -2.81 4.25 -6.27
CA THR A 104 -3.01 5.69 -6.28
C THR A 104 -2.41 6.31 -5.03
N TYR A 105 -1.96 7.54 -5.15
CA TYR A 105 -1.46 8.33 -4.04
C TYR A 105 -2.41 9.48 -3.77
N THR A 106 -2.68 9.73 -2.49
CA THR A 106 -3.39 10.91 -2.05
C THR A 106 -2.49 11.68 -1.10
N GLU A 107 -2.14 12.91 -1.47
CA GLU A 107 -1.25 13.74 -0.66
C GLU A 107 -2.03 14.54 0.36
N HIS A 108 -1.44 14.68 1.54
CA HIS A 108 -1.96 15.51 2.63
C HIS A 108 -0.87 16.38 3.19
N GLN A 109 -1.26 17.49 3.80
CA GLN A 109 -0.34 18.30 4.58
C GLN A 109 0.04 17.52 5.85
N GLY A 110 1.24 17.79 6.39
CA GLY A 110 1.71 17.06 7.57
C GLY A 110 0.78 17.19 8.77
N GLU A 111 0.14 18.34 8.92
CA GLU A 111 -0.79 18.62 10.01
C GLU A 111 -2.10 17.84 9.93
N ASP A 112 -2.37 17.15 8.83
CA ASP A 112 -3.54 16.28 8.70
C ASP A 112 -3.31 14.91 9.33
N PHE A 113 -2.08 14.58 9.69
CA PHE A 113 -1.76 13.28 10.29
C PHE A 113 -1.71 13.37 11.79
N HIS A 114 -2.51 12.54 12.44
CA HIS A 114 -2.58 12.46 13.89
C HIS A 114 -2.36 11.02 14.31
N LEU A 115 -1.35 10.79 15.13
CA LEU A 115 -1.05 9.48 15.67
C LEU A 115 -1.32 9.51 17.16
N SER A 116 -2.33 8.77 17.60
CA SER A 116 -2.72 8.72 19.00
C SER A 116 -3.10 10.11 19.52
N ASN A 117 -2.29 10.72 20.37
CA ASN A 117 -2.56 12.03 20.98
C ASN A 117 -1.67 13.14 20.45
N ARG A 118 -1.06 12.97 19.29
CA ARG A 118 -0.14 13.95 18.72
C ARG A 118 -0.32 14.09 17.21
N LYS A 119 -0.01 15.27 16.69
CA LYS A 119 0.14 15.49 15.25
C LYS A 119 1.52 15.01 14.80
N LEU A 120 1.62 14.59 13.55
CA LEU A 120 2.89 14.25 12.93
C LEU A 120 3.35 15.40 12.03
N ASP A 121 3.39 16.60 12.59
CA ASP A 121 3.70 17.83 11.84
C ASP A 121 5.17 18.26 11.91
N ASN A 122 5.96 17.60 12.73
CA ASN A 122 7.39 17.91 12.89
C ASN A 122 8.30 17.14 11.94
N TRP A 123 7.74 16.44 10.99
CA TRP A 123 8.51 15.69 10.01
C TRP A 123 9.22 16.64 9.04
N ARG A 124 10.46 16.30 8.70
CA ARG A 124 11.26 17.09 7.76
C ARG A 124 11.72 16.24 6.59
N LEU A 125 11.75 16.86 5.43
CA LEU A 125 12.24 16.23 4.20
C LEU A 125 13.75 16.02 4.24
#